data_cdf5b92019195f2afa52bea4e05f2978
#
_entry.id   cdf5b92019195f2afa52bea4e05f2978
#
_cell.length_a   1.000
_cell.length_b   1.000
_cell.length_c   1.000
_cell.angle_alpha   90.00
_cell.angle_beta   90.00
_cell.angle_gamma   90.00
#
_symmetry.space_group_name_H-M   'P 1'
#
loop_
_entity.id
_entity.type
_entity.pdbx_description
1 polymer ?
#
loop_
_entity_poly.entity_id
_entity_poly.type
_entity_poly.pdbx_seq_one_letter_code
_entity_poly.pdbx_strand_id
1 'polypeptide(L)'
;FDAMGAVSTQYNDTPELASRAYDKDRDGFVIAAGGAMVVVESLEHAQARGANILAEIVGYGASSDGAEMVAPSGEGAVRCMQQALAEAGLESVDYINSHGTSTPLGDITELKAIAKVFGNDVSKVPPISSTKSMTGHSLGAVGAQELIYCLLMLQEGFIAPSINVENLDPAAE
;
A
#
# COMPACT_ATOMS: atom_id res chain seq x y z
N PHE A 1 -14.10 -2.15 14.05
CA PHE A 1 -12.63 -2.03 14.11
C PHE A 1 -12.13 -1.71 15.53
N ASP A 2 -12.78 -0.83 16.25
CA ASP A 2 -12.43 -0.51 17.63
C ASP A 2 -12.48 -1.74 18.55
N ALA A 3 -13.60 -2.50 18.50
CA ALA A 3 -13.75 -3.75 19.25
C ALA A 3 -12.72 -4.85 18.90
N MET A 4 -12.03 -4.73 17.77
CA MET A 4 -10.97 -5.63 17.35
C MET A 4 -9.58 -5.14 17.76
N GLY A 5 -9.48 -3.96 18.39
CA GLY A 5 -8.21 -3.34 18.74
C GLY A 5 -7.36 -2.94 17.53
N ALA A 6 -7.99 -2.67 16.38
CA ALA A 6 -7.27 -2.37 15.14
C ALA A 6 -7.04 -0.86 14.93
N VAL A 7 -7.74 0.00 15.69
CA VAL A 7 -7.67 1.46 15.59
C VAL A 7 -6.65 2.01 16.58
N SER A 8 -5.87 3.01 16.17
CA SER A 8 -4.94 3.71 17.05
C SER A 8 -5.69 4.44 18.17
N THR A 9 -5.21 4.33 19.40
CA THR A 9 -5.80 4.95 20.61
C THR A 9 -4.78 5.66 21.48
N GLN A 10 -3.49 5.38 21.33
CA GLN A 10 -2.42 5.93 22.17
C GLN A 10 -2.08 7.39 21.82
N TYR A 11 -2.47 7.84 20.63
CA TYR A 11 -2.12 9.16 20.09
C TYR A 11 -3.30 10.15 20.07
N ASN A 12 -4.34 9.95 20.88
CA ASN A 12 -5.50 10.83 20.90
C ASN A 12 -5.17 12.28 21.27
N ASP A 13 -4.12 12.49 22.06
CA ASP A 13 -3.64 13.83 22.44
C ASP A 13 -2.64 14.43 21.43
N THR A 14 -2.14 13.62 20.48
CA THR A 14 -1.19 13.99 19.43
C THR A 14 -1.57 13.30 18.11
N PRO A 15 -2.77 13.57 17.56
CA PRO A 15 -3.34 12.80 16.44
C PRO A 15 -2.50 12.86 15.17
N GLU A 16 -1.70 13.90 14.98
CA GLU A 16 -0.77 14.04 13.85
C GLU A 16 0.35 12.99 13.86
N LEU A 17 0.61 12.34 14.99
CA LEU A 17 1.61 11.29 15.15
C LEU A 17 1.02 9.87 15.09
N ALA A 18 -0.30 9.73 15.01
CA ALA A 18 -0.99 8.46 15.18
C ALA A 18 -0.76 7.49 14.00
N SER A 19 -0.84 7.99 12.76
CA SER A 19 -0.57 7.17 11.57
C SER A 19 0.94 7.12 11.31
N ARG A 20 1.56 5.97 11.62
CA ARG A 20 3.01 5.79 11.67
C ARG A 20 3.44 4.39 11.19
N ALA A 21 3.03 4.04 9.96
CA ALA A 21 3.36 2.74 9.37
C ALA A 21 4.88 2.45 9.49
N TYR A 22 5.21 1.22 9.91
CA TYR A 22 6.57 0.70 10.11
C TYR A 22 7.31 1.23 11.35
N ASP A 23 6.79 2.22 12.06
CA ASP A 23 7.37 2.62 13.35
C ASP A 23 7.10 1.56 14.41
N LYS A 24 8.07 1.35 15.33
CA LYS A 24 7.95 0.34 16.39
C LYS A 24 6.83 0.63 17.39
N ASP A 25 6.46 1.90 17.54
CA ASP A 25 5.46 2.37 18.52
C ASP A 25 4.07 2.56 17.88
N ARG A 26 3.85 2.03 16.65
CA ARG A 26 2.53 2.03 16.00
C ARG A 26 1.55 1.14 16.76
N ASP A 27 0.32 1.57 16.86
CA ASP A 27 -0.70 0.90 17.69
C ASP A 27 -2.02 0.63 16.98
N GLY A 28 -2.12 0.90 15.69
CA GLY A 28 -3.32 0.71 14.90
C GLY A 28 -3.48 1.75 13.80
N PHE A 29 -4.50 1.59 12.97
CA PHE A 29 -4.74 2.52 11.87
C PHE A 29 -5.59 3.72 12.30
N VAL A 30 -5.47 4.81 11.55
CA VAL A 30 -6.28 6.02 11.71
C VAL A 30 -7.37 6.01 10.65
N ILE A 31 -8.64 5.99 11.08
CA ILE A 31 -9.79 6.07 10.15
C ILE A 31 -9.81 7.45 9.50
N ALA A 32 -9.91 7.48 8.18
CA ALA A 32 -10.06 8.70 7.41
C ALA A 32 -11.33 8.63 6.54
N ALA A 33 -11.72 9.78 6.03
CA ALA A 33 -12.78 9.89 5.04
C ALA A 33 -12.20 10.25 3.67
N GLY A 34 -12.96 9.97 2.62
CA GLY A 34 -12.59 10.37 1.27
C GLY A 34 -13.36 9.63 0.19
N GLY A 35 -13.13 10.06 -1.04
CA GLY A 35 -13.64 9.44 -2.24
C GLY A 35 -12.70 9.74 -3.39
N ALA A 36 -12.63 8.85 -4.35
CA ALA A 36 -11.85 9.04 -5.56
C ALA A 36 -12.53 8.34 -6.73
N MET A 37 -12.26 8.81 -7.93
CA MET A 37 -12.76 8.22 -9.16
C MET A 37 -11.66 8.27 -10.22
N VAL A 38 -11.49 7.17 -10.92
CA VAL A 38 -10.59 7.06 -12.08
C VAL A 38 -11.40 6.54 -13.28
N VAL A 39 -11.06 7.02 -14.46
CA VAL A 39 -11.64 6.52 -15.71
C VAL A 39 -10.68 5.48 -16.29
N VAL A 40 -11.16 4.25 -16.42
CA VAL A 40 -10.41 3.12 -17.01
C VAL A 40 -11.03 2.82 -18.38
N GLU A 41 -10.20 2.79 -19.41
CA GLU A 41 -10.60 2.54 -20.80
C GLU A 41 -9.64 1.55 -21.44
N SER A 42 -10.07 0.87 -22.50
CA SER A 42 -9.10 0.17 -23.35
C SER A 42 -8.14 1.16 -24.02
N LEU A 43 -6.89 0.73 -24.21
CA LEU A 43 -5.87 1.58 -24.82
C LEU A 43 -6.32 2.08 -26.21
N GLU A 44 -6.92 1.20 -27.03
CA GLU A 44 -7.40 1.52 -28.37
C GLU A 44 -8.49 2.60 -28.32
N HIS A 45 -9.43 2.50 -27.37
CA HIS A 45 -10.50 3.49 -27.22
C HIS A 45 -9.94 4.86 -26.80
N ALA A 46 -9.06 4.87 -25.80
CA ALA A 46 -8.42 6.09 -25.31
C ALA A 46 -7.62 6.79 -26.41
N GLN A 47 -6.85 6.04 -27.20
CA GLN A 47 -6.09 6.55 -28.35
C GLN A 47 -7.00 7.08 -29.46
N ALA A 48 -8.08 6.34 -29.81
CA ALA A 48 -9.00 6.74 -30.89
C ALA A 48 -9.70 8.06 -30.62
N ARG A 49 -9.99 8.39 -29.35
CA ARG A 49 -10.60 9.67 -28.97
C ARG A 49 -9.59 10.77 -28.60
N GLY A 50 -8.28 10.50 -28.71
CA GLY A 50 -7.23 11.46 -28.38
C GLY A 50 -7.14 11.77 -26.88
N ALA A 51 -7.39 10.79 -26.00
CA ALA A 51 -7.32 10.97 -24.57
C ALA A 51 -5.92 11.34 -24.11
N ASN A 52 -5.83 12.16 -23.06
CA ASN A 52 -4.58 12.30 -22.28
C ASN A 52 -4.45 11.09 -21.37
N ILE A 53 -3.67 10.09 -21.81
CA ILE A 53 -3.44 8.84 -21.07
C ILE A 53 -2.42 9.14 -19.98
N LEU A 54 -2.79 8.92 -18.72
CA LEU A 54 -1.93 9.20 -17.57
C LEU A 54 -0.98 8.03 -17.27
N ALA A 55 -1.45 6.80 -17.43
CA ALA A 55 -0.68 5.57 -17.28
C ALA A 55 -1.44 4.39 -17.90
N GLU A 56 -0.78 3.25 -18.01
CA GLU A 56 -1.39 1.97 -18.37
C GLU A 56 -1.39 1.03 -17.15
N ILE A 57 -2.50 0.32 -16.93
CA ILE A 57 -2.56 -0.79 -15.99
C ILE A 57 -2.12 -2.03 -16.75
N VAL A 58 -0.93 -2.53 -16.45
CA VAL A 58 -0.30 -3.65 -17.18
C VAL A 58 -0.40 -4.99 -16.47
N GLY A 59 -0.82 -5.00 -15.22
CA GLY A 59 -0.99 -6.24 -14.45
C GLY A 59 -1.98 -6.07 -13.31
N TYR A 60 -2.68 -7.14 -13.02
CA TYR A 60 -3.66 -7.22 -11.94
C TYR A 60 -3.51 -8.52 -11.17
N GLY A 61 -3.71 -8.48 -9.87
CA GLY A 61 -3.73 -9.66 -9.02
C GLY A 61 -4.67 -9.48 -7.84
N ALA A 62 -5.51 -10.48 -7.62
CA ALA A 62 -6.42 -10.53 -6.49
C ALA A 62 -6.49 -11.93 -5.91
N SER A 63 -6.54 -12.01 -4.59
CA SER A 63 -6.73 -13.26 -3.88
C SER A 63 -7.40 -13.00 -2.53
N SER A 64 -8.10 -14.01 -2.01
CA SER A 64 -8.57 -13.99 -0.63
C SER A 64 -7.57 -14.70 0.27
N ASP A 65 -7.21 -14.07 1.38
CA ASP A 65 -6.47 -14.69 2.47
C ASP A 65 -7.48 -15.29 3.45
N GLY A 66 -7.75 -16.57 3.29
CA GLY A 66 -8.76 -17.28 4.08
C GLY A 66 -8.22 -17.97 5.34
N ALA A 67 -7.01 -17.64 5.78
CA ALA A 67 -6.38 -18.29 6.92
C ALA A 67 -7.05 -17.90 8.25
N GLU A 68 -7.39 -16.63 8.42
CA GLU A 68 -7.99 -16.06 9.61
C GLU A 68 -8.95 -14.90 9.25
N MET A 69 -9.93 -14.62 10.12
CA MET A 69 -10.89 -13.54 9.87
C MET A 69 -10.27 -12.15 9.92
N VAL A 70 -9.31 -11.93 10.81
CA VAL A 70 -8.75 -10.61 11.11
C VAL A 70 -7.22 -10.55 11.00
N ALA A 71 -6.53 -11.68 11.08
CA ALA A 71 -5.08 -11.75 11.02
C ALA A 71 -4.63 -12.24 9.64
N PRO A 72 -3.99 -11.37 8.82
CA PRO A 72 -3.51 -11.78 7.51
C PRO A 72 -2.35 -12.78 7.64
N SER A 73 -2.35 -13.83 6.82
CA SER A 73 -1.24 -14.78 6.74
C SER A 73 -0.08 -14.29 5.86
N GLY A 74 -0.35 -13.33 4.98
CA GLY A 74 0.56 -12.86 3.95
C GLY A 74 0.56 -13.68 2.66
N GLU A 75 0.07 -14.90 2.66
CA GLU A 75 0.04 -15.77 1.47
C GLU A 75 -0.86 -15.20 0.36
N GLY A 76 -1.97 -14.56 0.74
CA GLY A 76 -2.83 -13.85 -0.20
C GLY A 76 -2.11 -12.70 -0.89
N ALA A 77 -1.35 -11.91 -0.12
CA ALA A 77 -0.55 -10.81 -0.65
C ALA A 77 0.54 -11.31 -1.62
N VAL A 78 1.24 -12.39 -1.26
CA VAL A 78 2.23 -13.02 -2.17
C VAL A 78 1.58 -13.43 -3.48
N ARG A 79 0.44 -14.13 -3.42
CA ARG A 79 -0.24 -14.61 -4.64
C ARG A 79 -0.68 -13.47 -5.56
N CYS A 80 -1.31 -12.41 -4.99
CA CYS A 80 -1.78 -11.29 -5.83
C CYS A 80 -0.62 -10.51 -6.45
N MET A 81 0.47 -10.27 -5.74
CA MET A 81 1.67 -9.63 -6.31
C MET A 81 2.29 -10.48 -7.42
N GLN A 82 2.42 -11.78 -7.22
CA GLN A 82 2.93 -12.70 -8.26
C GLN A 82 2.04 -12.73 -9.50
N GLN A 83 0.71 -12.72 -9.32
CA GLN A 83 -0.23 -12.66 -10.44
C GLN A 83 -0.06 -11.36 -11.25
N ALA A 84 0.00 -10.22 -10.56
CA ALA A 84 0.16 -8.92 -11.21
C ALA A 84 1.49 -8.82 -11.99
N LEU A 85 2.59 -9.28 -11.40
CA LEU A 85 3.90 -9.31 -12.06
C LEU A 85 3.91 -10.24 -13.27
N ALA A 86 3.31 -11.43 -13.14
CA ALA A 86 3.23 -12.41 -14.24
C ALA A 86 2.40 -11.87 -15.41
N GLU A 87 1.26 -11.22 -15.14
CA GLU A 87 0.41 -10.61 -16.16
C GLU A 87 1.14 -9.45 -16.87
N ALA A 88 1.85 -8.64 -16.11
CA ALA A 88 2.66 -7.54 -16.64
C ALA A 88 3.91 -8.00 -17.39
N GLY A 89 4.34 -9.25 -17.23
CA GLY A 89 5.60 -9.76 -17.76
C GLY A 89 6.83 -9.10 -17.12
N LEU A 90 6.73 -8.71 -15.86
CA LEU A 90 7.78 -8.02 -15.11
C LEU A 90 8.34 -8.90 -14.00
N GLU A 91 9.62 -8.74 -13.70
CA GLU A 91 10.29 -9.38 -12.56
C GLU A 91 10.40 -8.45 -11.34
N SER A 92 10.28 -7.13 -11.55
CA SER A 92 10.35 -6.12 -10.51
C SER A 92 9.54 -4.87 -10.90
N VAL A 93 9.40 -3.95 -9.96
CA VAL A 93 8.77 -2.63 -10.12
C VAL A 93 9.70 -1.56 -9.53
N ASP A 94 9.48 -0.29 -9.88
CA ASP A 94 10.29 0.82 -9.39
C ASP A 94 9.86 1.33 -8.01
N TYR A 95 8.61 1.03 -7.61
CA TYR A 95 8.04 1.49 -6.35
C TYR A 95 6.82 0.65 -5.94
N ILE A 96 6.62 0.49 -4.64
CA ILE A 96 5.43 -0.13 -4.04
C ILE A 96 4.76 0.88 -3.11
N ASN A 97 3.53 1.29 -3.45
CA ASN A 97 2.64 1.92 -2.49
C ASN A 97 1.97 0.81 -1.69
N SER A 98 2.39 0.63 -0.46
CA SER A 98 1.94 -0.47 0.39
C SER A 98 0.58 -0.22 1.03
N HIS A 99 -0.04 -1.28 1.51
CA HIS A 99 -1.21 -1.14 2.38
C HIS A 99 -0.86 -0.46 3.70
N GLY A 100 0.26 -0.83 4.33
CA GLY A 100 0.92 -0.14 5.44
C GLY A 100 -0.01 0.70 6.33
N THR A 101 -0.84 0.04 7.14
CA THR A 101 -1.93 0.70 7.87
C THR A 101 -1.53 1.21 9.25
N SER A 102 -0.27 1.09 9.64
CA SER A 102 0.19 1.40 11.01
C SER A 102 -0.32 0.40 12.05
N THR A 103 -0.62 -0.83 11.62
CA THR A 103 -0.99 -1.91 12.54
C THR A 103 0.23 -2.77 12.89
N PRO A 104 0.38 -3.18 14.16
CA PRO A 104 1.56 -3.96 14.58
C PRO A 104 1.80 -5.22 13.76
N LEU A 105 0.75 -5.99 13.49
CA LEU A 105 0.85 -7.24 12.73
C LEU A 105 0.83 -7.01 11.21
N GLY A 106 -0.06 -6.16 10.72
CA GLY A 106 -0.33 -5.98 9.29
C GLY A 106 0.89 -5.51 8.52
N ASP A 107 1.56 -4.48 9.01
CA ASP A 107 2.70 -3.86 8.35
C ASP A 107 3.86 -4.86 8.15
N ILE A 108 4.19 -5.63 9.19
CA ILE A 108 5.28 -6.61 9.13
C ILE A 108 4.91 -7.82 8.26
N THR A 109 3.64 -8.25 8.31
CA THR A 109 3.18 -9.34 7.45
C THR A 109 3.26 -8.96 5.98
N GLU A 110 2.91 -7.74 5.63
CA GLU A 110 3.02 -7.22 4.27
C GLU A 110 4.48 -7.12 3.80
N LEU A 111 5.39 -6.56 4.62
CA LEU A 111 6.81 -6.48 4.28
C LEU A 111 7.42 -7.88 4.05
N LYS A 112 7.08 -8.87 4.88
CA LYS A 112 7.50 -10.26 4.68
C LYS A 112 6.95 -10.85 3.38
N ALA A 113 5.71 -10.52 3.01
CA ALA A 113 5.12 -10.95 1.75
C ALA A 113 5.85 -10.32 0.54
N ILE A 114 6.18 -9.03 0.61
CA ILE A 114 6.95 -8.34 -0.40
C ILE A 114 8.36 -8.96 -0.54
N ALA A 115 9.06 -9.16 0.56
CA ALA A 115 10.37 -9.80 0.57
C ALA A 115 10.33 -11.22 -0.03
N LYS A 116 9.25 -11.98 0.20
CA LYS A 116 9.06 -13.31 -0.39
C LYS A 116 8.89 -13.24 -1.91
N VAL A 117 8.31 -12.17 -2.45
CA VAL A 117 8.09 -12.00 -3.91
C VAL A 117 9.37 -11.51 -4.60
N PHE A 118 10.02 -10.48 -4.07
CA PHE A 118 11.17 -9.83 -4.71
C PHE A 118 12.53 -10.39 -4.26
N GLY A 119 12.53 -11.29 -3.28
CA GLY A 119 13.72 -11.90 -2.70
C GLY A 119 14.12 -11.28 -1.36
N ASN A 120 14.79 -12.07 -0.53
CA ASN A 120 15.26 -11.63 0.80
C ASN A 120 16.52 -10.75 0.75
N ASP A 121 16.98 -10.41 -0.44
CA ASP A 121 18.08 -9.46 -0.65
C ASP A 121 17.49 -8.06 -0.73
N VAL A 122 17.68 -7.26 0.31
CA VAL A 122 17.14 -5.88 0.41
C VAL A 122 17.49 -5.03 -0.81
N SER A 123 18.62 -5.29 -1.47
CA SER A 123 19.01 -4.57 -2.68
C SER A 123 18.10 -4.83 -3.89
N LYS A 124 17.30 -5.87 -3.84
CA LYS A 124 16.34 -6.25 -4.89
C LYS A 124 14.91 -5.86 -4.59
N VAL A 125 14.61 -5.53 -3.34
CA VAL A 125 13.28 -5.08 -2.95
C VAL A 125 13.09 -3.65 -3.43
N PRO A 126 12.00 -3.35 -4.17
CA PRO A 126 11.70 -1.99 -4.58
C PRO A 126 11.51 -1.05 -3.39
N PRO A 127 11.72 0.26 -3.54
CA PRO A 127 11.32 1.24 -2.53
C PRO A 127 9.86 1.08 -2.14
N ILE A 128 9.58 1.12 -0.84
CA ILE A 128 8.24 0.94 -0.26
C ILE A 128 7.89 2.17 0.57
N SER A 129 6.68 2.68 0.44
CA SER A 129 6.12 3.61 1.41
C SER A 129 4.62 3.46 1.56
N SER A 130 4.09 3.91 2.68
CA SER A 130 2.65 4.01 2.92
C SER A 130 2.23 5.48 2.98
N THR A 131 1.41 5.89 2.03
CA THR A 131 0.80 7.22 2.03
C THR A 131 -0.22 7.40 3.15
N LYS A 132 -0.68 6.30 3.76
CA LYS A 132 -1.59 6.34 4.91
C LYS A 132 -0.99 6.98 6.15
N SER A 133 0.34 7.06 6.24
CA SER A 133 0.98 7.84 7.30
C SER A 133 0.61 9.34 7.24
N MET A 134 0.26 9.85 6.05
CA MET A 134 -0.18 11.24 5.83
C MET A 134 -1.70 11.38 5.79
N THR A 135 -2.41 10.41 5.22
CA THR A 135 -3.82 10.53 4.87
C THR A 135 -4.76 9.76 5.79
N GLY A 136 -4.23 8.85 6.60
CA GLY A 136 -5.03 7.83 7.27
C GLY A 136 -5.60 6.81 6.28
N HIS A 137 -6.49 5.96 6.75
CA HIS A 137 -7.10 4.86 6.01
C HIS A 137 -8.58 5.13 5.72
N SER A 138 -8.91 5.51 4.52
CA SER A 138 -10.29 5.77 4.06
C SER A 138 -11.04 4.51 3.60
N LEU A 139 -10.59 3.32 4.04
CA LEU A 139 -11.23 2.02 3.81
C LEU A 139 -11.51 1.74 2.33
N GLY A 140 -12.78 1.68 1.93
CA GLY A 140 -13.16 1.37 0.55
C GLY A 140 -12.73 2.39 -0.51
N ALA A 141 -12.40 3.63 -0.11
CA ALA A 141 -11.96 4.67 -1.04
C ALA A 141 -10.43 4.66 -1.24
N VAL A 142 -9.67 4.08 -0.31
CA VAL A 142 -8.21 4.25 -0.25
C VAL A 142 -7.48 3.75 -1.49
N GLY A 143 -7.91 2.63 -2.08
CA GLY A 143 -7.25 2.09 -3.26
C GLY A 143 -7.29 3.04 -4.47
N ALA A 144 -8.43 3.69 -4.72
CA ALA A 144 -8.54 4.67 -5.79
C ALA A 144 -7.75 5.96 -5.46
N GLN A 145 -7.70 6.38 -4.20
CA GLN A 145 -6.89 7.51 -3.76
C GLN A 145 -5.39 7.22 -3.94
N GLU A 146 -4.93 6.06 -3.50
CA GLU A 146 -3.52 5.65 -3.61
C GLU A 146 -3.08 5.48 -5.07
N LEU A 147 -3.96 4.98 -5.93
CA LEU A 147 -3.70 4.98 -7.37
C LEU A 147 -3.46 6.40 -7.89
N ILE A 148 -4.29 7.38 -7.50
CA ILE A 148 -4.11 8.78 -7.91
C ILE A 148 -2.79 9.34 -7.35
N TYR A 149 -2.43 9.03 -6.11
CA TYR A 149 -1.13 9.45 -5.55
C TYR A 149 0.04 8.85 -6.33
N CYS A 150 -0.04 7.57 -6.71
CA CYS A 150 0.98 6.94 -7.55
C CYS A 150 1.08 7.59 -8.93
N LEU A 151 -0.04 7.95 -9.56
CA LEU A 151 -0.04 8.68 -10.82
C LEU A 151 0.65 10.04 -10.70
N LEU A 152 0.37 10.79 -9.63
CA LEU A 152 1.03 12.07 -9.36
C LEU A 152 2.53 11.90 -9.11
N MET A 153 2.92 10.90 -8.32
CA MET A 153 4.33 10.57 -8.08
C MET A 153 5.05 10.22 -9.37
N LEU A 154 4.40 9.44 -10.24
CA LEU A 154 4.95 9.06 -11.55
C LEU A 154 5.13 10.28 -12.47
N GLN A 155 4.17 11.18 -12.51
CA GLN A 155 4.20 12.38 -13.34
C GLN A 155 5.24 13.39 -12.87
N GLU A 156 5.37 13.60 -11.56
CA GLU A 156 6.24 14.61 -10.96
C GLU A 156 7.64 14.06 -10.61
N GLY A 157 7.86 12.76 -10.75
CA GLY A 157 9.18 12.13 -10.56
C GLY A 157 9.65 12.09 -9.11
N PHE A 158 8.78 11.82 -8.15
CA PHE A 158 9.14 11.67 -6.74
C PHE A 158 8.44 10.47 -6.09
N ILE A 159 8.88 10.08 -4.92
CA ILE A 159 8.21 9.08 -4.06
C ILE A 159 7.84 9.79 -2.75
N ALA A 160 6.56 9.77 -2.39
CA ALA A 160 6.09 10.26 -1.11
C ALA A 160 6.56 9.33 0.01
N PRO A 161 7.18 9.83 1.09
CA PRO A 161 7.69 8.99 2.17
C PRO A 161 6.55 8.47 3.08
N SER A 162 6.84 7.42 3.86
CA SER A 162 6.13 7.19 5.11
C SER A 162 6.61 8.24 6.13
N ILE A 163 5.70 9.03 6.68
CA ILE A 163 6.02 10.00 7.75
C ILE A 163 5.82 9.36 9.12
N ASN A 164 6.27 10.05 10.18
CA ASN A 164 6.16 9.62 11.58
C ASN A 164 6.95 8.34 11.93
N VAL A 165 7.89 7.93 11.08
CA VAL A 165 8.82 6.84 11.40
C VAL A 165 10.00 7.43 12.17
N GLU A 166 9.86 7.52 13.49
CA GLU A 166 10.94 7.99 14.37
C GLU A 166 11.90 6.87 14.73
N ASN A 167 11.34 5.69 14.95
CA ASN A 167 12.07 4.48 15.29
C ASN A 167 11.56 3.33 14.43
N LEU A 168 12.29 2.98 13.40
CA LEU A 168 11.92 1.85 12.54
C LEU A 168 11.78 0.57 13.39
N ASP A 169 10.69 -0.19 13.15
CA ASP A 169 10.54 -1.50 13.77
C ASP A 169 11.68 -2.42 13.33
N PRO A 170 12.45 -3.03 14.24
CA PRO A 170 13.52 -3.96 13.84
C PRO A 170 13.07 -5.11 12.94
N ALA A 171 11.79 -5.47 12.96
CA ALA A 171 11.23 -6.47 12.06
C ALA A 171 10.95 -5.93 10.64
N ALA A 172 11.11 -4.63 10.43
CA ALA A 172 10.98 -3.95 9.13
C ALA A 172 12.35 -3.66 8.46
N GLU A 173 13.46 -3.99 9.13
CA GLU A 173 14.83 -3.86 8.62
C GLU A 173 15.19 -4.91 7.54
#